data_02151e79a8cbe102708dde7de948610c
#
_entry.id   02151e79a8cbe102708dde7de948610c
#
_cell.length_a   1.000
_cell.length_b   1.000
_cell.length_c   1.000
_cell.angle_alpha   90.00
_cell.angle_beta   90.00
_cell.angle_gamma   90.00
#
_symmetry.space_group_name_H-M   'P 1'
#
loop_
_entity.id
_entity.type
_entity.pdbx_description
1 polymer ?
#
loop_
_entity_poly.entity_id
_entity_poly.type
_entity_poly.pdbx_seq_one_letter_code
_entity_poly.pdbx_strand_id
1 'polypeptide(L)'
;NAISHVPTRVDYMNLGASGIQVEVGTGRILSMVQNRPYSIENSEDQNAPTTQVNYNVRLQNGGGGHSAGSTYKVFSLVNWLEQGHSVNETLNGRVGTKKVINCDGQTQDVVSSNNGNGIGNFEANPGYSGTVYNFTRDSLNSGFLAMAEKISVCSTNQVAMKMGVMTGDGTPLDTTNFGYNV
;
A
#
# COMPACT_ATOMS: atom_id res chain seq x y z
N ASN A 1 3.98 -3.79 -24.83
CA ASN A 1 3.67 -5.11 -24.41
C ASN A 1 4.48 -5.59 -23.18
N ALA A 2 4.62 -4.71 -22.16
CA ALA A 2 5.44 -5.00 -20.98
C ALA A 2 4.93 -6.22 -20.19
N ILE A 3 3.59 -6.37 -20.06
CA ILE A 3 3.00 -7.45 -19.26
C ILE A 3 3.31 -8.85 -19.81
N SER A 4 3.52 -8.99 -21.11
CA SER A 4 3.85 -10.29 -21.73
C SER A 4 5.29 -10.75 -21.45
N HIS A 5 6.13 -9.87 -20.92
CA HIS A 5 7.49 -10.19 -20.51
C HIS A 5 7.59 -10.58 -19.01
N VAL A 6 6.49 -10.43 -18.26
CA VAL A 6 6.44 -10.89 -16.87
C VAL A 6 6.30 -12.41 -16.87
N PRO A 7 7.25 -13.16 -16.27
CA PRO A 7 7.15 -14.61 -16.22
C PRO A 7 5.91 -15.02 -15.41
N THR A 8 5.23 -16.07 -15.86
CA THR A 8 4.08 -16.62 -15.14
C THR A 8 4.50 -17.55 -14.00
N ARG A 9 5.77 -17.92 -13.94
CA ARG A 9 6.37 -18.75 -12.90
C ARG A 9 7.81 -18.38 -12.66
N VAL A 10 8.21 -18.36 -11.39
CA VAL A 10 9.61 -18.28 -10.94
C VAL A 10 9.78 -19.34 -9.84
N ASP A 11 10.68 -20.28 -10.03
CA ASP A 11 10.90 -21.42 -9.18
C ASP A 11 9.58 -22.21 -8.93
N TYR A 12 9.15 -22.28 -7.68
CA TYR A 12 7.88 -22.90 -7.26
C TYR A 12 6.71 -21.93 -7.20
N MET A 13 6.94 -20.63 -7.42
CA MET A 13 5.90 -19.60 -7.32
C MET A 13 5.20 -19.36 -8.66
N ASN A 14 3.88 -19.41 -8.65
CA ASN A 14 3.05 -18.98 -9.75
C ASN A 14 2.81 -17.46 -9.64
N LEU A 15 3.29 -16.70 -10.62
CA LEU A 15 3.20 -15.25 -10.60
C LEU A 15 1.99 -14.74 -11.39
N GLY A 16 1.24 -13.83 -10.78
CA GLY A 16 0.25 -13.00 -11.45
C GLY A 16 0.77 -11.57 -11.57
N ALA A 17 0.51 -10.94 -12.69
CA ALA A 17 0.79 -9.53 -12.90
C ALA A 17 -0.36 -8.90 -13.67
N SER A 18 -0.69 -7.67 -13.31
CA SER A 18 -1.75 -6.90 -13.97
C SER A 18 -1.37 -5.44 -14.10
N GLY A 19 -2.05 -4.75 -15.00
CA GLY A 19 -1.88 -3.32 -15.20
C GLY A 19 -3.17 -2.68 -15.70
N ILE A 20 -3.43 -1.48 -15.21
CA ILE A 20 -4.54 -0.64 -15.67
C ILE A 20 -3.96 0.71 -16.09
N GLN A 21 -4.40 1.21 -17.23
CA GLN A 21 -4.14 2.56 -17.67
C GLN A 21 -5.41 3.38 -17.56
N VAL A 22 -5.32 4.50 -16.86
CA VAL A 22 -6.45 5.41 -16.62
C VAL A 22 -6.14 6.76 -17.23
N GLU A 23 -7.12 7.37 -17.88
CA GLU A 23 -7.02 8.70 -18.45
C GLU A 23 -7.04 9.75 -17.34
N VAL A 24 -6.07 10.66 -17.38
CA VAL A 24 -5.99 11.77 -16.43
C VAL A 24 -7.15 12.74 -16.64
N GLY A 25 -7.79 13.16 -15.56
CA GLY A 25 -8.90 14.11 -15.56
C GLY A 25 -10.29 13.50 -15.75
N THR A 26 -10.42 12.36 -16.42
CA THR A 26 -11.72 11.71 -16.64
C THR A 26 -11.92 10.43 -15.84
N GLY A 27 -10.82 9.77 -15.46
CA GLY A 27 -10.86 8.45 -14.80
C GLY A 27 -11.25 7.29 -15.72
N ARG A 28 -11.36 7.50 -17.05
CA ARG A 28 -11.68 6.41 -17.99
C ARG A 28 -10.57 5.38 -18.04
N ILE A 29 -10.93 4.12 -17.99
CA ILE A 29 -9.99 3.01 -18.19
C ILE A 29 -9.67 2.91 -19.69
N LEU A 30 -8.42 3.13 -20.06
CA LEU A 30 -7.92 3.06 -21.43
C LEU A 30 -7.43 1.65 -21.77
N SER A 31 -6.84 0.94 -20.82
CA SER A 31 -6.46 -0.45 -20.97
C SER A 31 -6.49 -1.19 -19.63
N MET A 32 -6.74 -2.48 -19.71
CA MET A 32 -6.72 -3.41 -18.58
C MET A 32 -6.10 -4.72 -19.07
N VAL A 33 -4.99 -5.12 -18.46
CA VAL A 33 -4.21 -6.27 -18.92
C VAL A 33 -3.76 -7.13 -17.75
N GLN A 34 -3.54 -8.42 -18.01
CA GLN A 34 -2.91 -9.33 -17.07
C GLN A 34 -2.03 -10.35 -17.82
N ASN A 35 -1.06 -10.96 -17.14
CA ASN A 35 -0.12 -11.90 -17.76
C ASN A 35 -0.68 -13.32 -17.92
N ARG A 36 -1.85 -13.62 -17.31
CA ARG A 36 -2.55 -14.90 -17.48
C ARG A 36 -3.87 -14.68 -18.19
N PRO A 37 -4.13 -15.36 -19.31
CA PRO A 37 -5.43 -15.29 -19.99
C PRO A 37 -6.55 -15.79 -19.06
N TYR A 38 -7.69 -15.13 -19.13
CA TYR A 38 -8.88 -15.58 -18.44
C TYR A 38 -9.43 -16.84 -19.11
N SER A 39 -9.80 -17.85 -18.33
CA SER A 39 -10.52 -19.04 -18.78
C SER A 39 -11.39 -19.57 -17.64
N ILE A 40 -12.58 -20.05 -18.00
CA ILE A 40 -13.46 -20.77 -17.07
C ILE A 40 -12.91 -22.15 -16.67
N GLU A 41 -12.02 -22.70 -17.48
CA GLU A 41 -11.25 -23.90 -17.18
C GLU A 41 -9.84 -23.48 -16.77
N ASN A 42 -9.47 -23.76 -15.51
CA ASN A 42 -8.11 -23.56 -15.08
C ASN A 42 -7.18 -24.52 -15.79
N SER A 43 -6.29 -23.99 -16.61
CA SER A 43 -5.17 -24.78 -17.11
C SER A 43 -4.00 -24.63 -16.17
N GLU A 44 -3.57 -25.73 -15.56
CA GLU A 44 -2.32 -25.82 -14.79
C GLU A 44 -1.11 -26.08 -15.71
N ASP A 45 -1.29 -26.07 -17.02
CA ASP A 45 -0.17 -26.15 -17.96
C ASP A 45 0.82 -25.03 -17.67
N GLN A 46 2.02 -25.41 -17.26
CA GLN A 46 3.08 -24.47 -16.88
C GLN A 46 3.54 -23.60 -18.04
N ASN A 47 3.27 -24.01 -19.28
CA ASN A 47 3.63 -23.27 -20.50
C ASN A 47 2.56 -22.29 -20.95
N ALA A 48 1.30 -22.54 -20.54
CA ALA A 48 0.15 -21.69 -20.90
C ALA A 48 -0.86 -21.61 -19.74
N PRO A 49 -0.45 -21.09 -18.57
CA PRO A 49 -1.34 -21.02 -17.42
C PRO A 49 -2.47 -20.04 -17.67
N THR A 50 -3.70 -20.47 -17.41
CA THR A 50 -4.89 -19.61 -17.42
C THR A 50 -5.34 -19.29 -16.00
N THR A 51 -6.33 -18.41 -15.84
CA THR A 51 -6.92 -18.08 -14.56
C THR A 51 -8.40 -17.76 -14.69
N GLN A 52 -9.19 -18.10 -13.68
CA GLN A 52 -10.58 -17.66 -13.55
C GLN A 52 -10.68 -16.29 -12.85
N VAL A 53 -9.55 -15.74 -12.39
CA VAL A 53 -9.49 -14.48 -11.63
C VAL A 53 -9.11 -13.34 -12.55
N ASN A 54 -9.90 -12.27 -12.53
CA ASN A 54 -9.48 -10.99 -13.09
C ASN A 54 -8.69 -10.22 -12.02
N TYR A 55 -7.38 -10.06 -12.22
CA TYR A 55 -6.49 -9.41 -11.26
C TYR A 55 -6.74 -7.90 -11.12
N ASN A 56 -7.50 -7.30 -12.02
CA ASN A 56 -7.73 -5.85 -12.07
C ASN A 56 -9.04 -5.42 -11.41
N VAL A 57 -9.83 -6.33 -10.88
CA VAL A 57 -11.13 -6.02 -10.27
C VAL A 57 -11.18 -6.45 -8.81
N ARG A 58 -12.14 -5.93 -8.06
CA ARG A 58 -12.37 -6.26 -6.67
C ARG A 58 -12.79 -7.73 -6.49
N LEU A 59 -12.60 -8.27 -5.28
CA LEU A 59 -13.04 -9.62 -4.92
C LEU A 59 -14.50 -9.89 -5.26
N GLN A 60 -15.41 -8.94 -5.02
CA GLN A 60 -16.83 -9.05 -5.35
C GLN A 60 -17.11 -9.28 -6.85
N ASN A 61 -16.20 -8.84 -7.71
CA ASN A 61 -16.29 -8.96 -9.15
C ASN A 61 -15.39 -10.07 -9.72
N GLY A 62 -14.99 -11.02 -8.85
CA GLY A 62 -14.12 -12.14 -9.23
C GLY A 62 -12.62 -11.80 -9.26
N GLY A 63 -12.21 -10.71 -8.64
CA GLY A 63 -10.79 -10.33 -8.52
C GLY A 63 -10.09 -11.04 -7.36
N GLY A 64 -8.76 -10.98 -7.34
CA GLY A 64 -7.92 -11.56 -6.28
C GLY A 64 -7.62 -10.62 -5.10
N GLY A 65 -7.76 -9.32 -5.31
CA GLY A 65 -7.29 -8.30 -4.38
C GLY A 65 -5.76 -8.27 -4.26
N HIS A 66 -5.23 -7.13 -3.87
CA HIS A 66 -3.80 -6.94 -3.63
C HIS A 66 -3.58 -6.09 -2.38
N SER A 67 -2.50 -6.35 -1.65
CA SER A 67 -2.06 -5.44 -0.60
C SER A 67 -1.64 -4.10 -1.22
N ALA A 68 -2.07 -3.00 -0.62
CA ALA A 68 -1.68 -1.66 -1.05
C ALA A 68 -0.18 -1.43 -0.89
N GLY A 69 0.45 -2.07 0.11
CA GLY A 69 1.86 -1.86 0.41
C GLY A 69 2.19 -0.38 0.56
N SER A 70 3.37 0.01 0.12
CA SER A 70 3.84 1.41 0.22
C SER A 70 3.06 2.41 -0.65
N THR A 71 2.18 1.98 -1.55
CA THR A 71 1.28 2.91 -2.26
C THR A 71 0.29 3.56 -1.31
N TYR A 72 -0.01 2.94 -0.16
CA TYR A 72 -0.87 3.54 0.87
C TYR A 72 -0.27 4.80 1.50
N LYS A 73 1.03 4.97 1.46
CA LYS A 73 1.74 6.14 2.02
C LYS A 73 1.33 7.47 1.38
N VAL A 74 0.77 7.45 0.17
CA VAL A 74 0.23 8.66 -0.45
C VAL A 74 -0.89 9.28 0.40
N PHE A 75 -1.72 8.46 1.02
CA PHE A 75 -2.81 8.96 1.88
C PHE A 75 -2.28 9.55 3.19
N SER A 76 -1.21 9.00 3.75
CA SER A 76 -0.50 9.59 4.90
C SER A 76 0.11 10.96 4.54
N LEU A 77 0.68 11.09 3.34
CA LEU A 77 1.23 12.35 2.87
C LEU A 77 0.15 13.40 2.62
N VAL A 78 -0.98 13.01 2.01
CA VAL A 78 -2.12 13.92 1.81
C VAL A 78 -2.67 14.38 3.16
N ASN A 79 -2.89 13.45 4.10
CA ASN A 79 -3.33 13.78 5.46
C ASN A 79 -2.37 14.75 6.16
N TRP A 80 -1.05 14.54 6.01
CA TRP A 80 -0.01 15.41 6.54
C TRP A 80 -0.17 16.86 6.03
N LEU A 81 -0.38 17.01 4.74
CA LEU A 81 -0.57 18.30 4.09
C LEU A 81 -1.91 18.95 4.46
N GLU A 82 -3.01 18.18 4.51
CA GLU A 82 -4.33 18.67 4.93
C GLU A 82 -4.34 19.18 6.37
N GLN A 83 -3.51 18.63 7.24
CA GLN A 83 -3.35 19.11 8.62
C GLN A 83 -2.39 20.30 8.74
N GLY A 84 -1.93 20.86 7.62
CA GLY A 84 -1.11 22.08 7.59
C GLY A 84 0.39 21.84 7.81
N HIS A 85 0.84 20.61 7.82
CA HIS A 85 2.24 20.27 7.95
C HIS A 85 3.01 20.43 6.63
N SER A 86 4.28 20.78 6.72
CA SER A 86 5.16 20.90 5.56
C SER A 86 5.92 19.60 5.27
N VAL A 87 6.13 19.30 4.00
CA VAL A 87 7.03 18.20 3.58
C VAL A 87 8.49 18.45 3.96
N ASN A 88 8.85 19.69 4.30
CA ASN A 88 10.18 20.09 4.75
C ASN A 88 10.36 19.95 6.27
N GLU A 89 9.33 19.55 7.02
CA GLU A 89 9.49 19.28 8.45
C GLU A 89 10.44 18.09 8.65
N THR A 90 11.38 18.28 9.58
CA THR A 90 12.35 17.25 9.96
C THR A 90 11.82 16.44 11.15
N LEU A 91 11.82 15.13 11.01
CA LEU A 91 11.39 14.16 12.02
C LEU A 91 12.47 13.11 12.26
N ASN A 92 12.35 12.40 13.38
CA ASN A 92 13.21 11.27 13.69
C ASN A 92 12.63 9.97 13.06
N GLY A 93 13.05 9.67 11.84
CA GLY A 93 12.68 8.46 11.09
C GLY A 93 13.60 7.26 11.37
N ARG A 94 14.42 7.25 12.45
CA ARG A 94 15.22 6.07 12.84
C ARG A 94 14.30 4.97 13.36
N VAL A 95 14.71 3.71 13.17
CA VAL A 95 14.03 2.56 13.82
C VAL A 95 14.02 2.74 15.34
N GLY A 96 13.04 2.16 16.01
CA GLY A 96 12.81 2.32 17.45
C GLY A 96 11.32 2.39 17.76
N THR A 97 10.95 2.48 19.01
CA THR A 97 9.55 2.62 19.41
C THR A 97 9.03 4.01 19.05
N LYS A 98 7.86 4.04 18.40
CA LYS A 98 7.13 5.25 18.00
C LYS A 98 5.80 5.31 18.75
N LYS A 99 5.42 6.51 19.19
CA LYS A 99 4.13 6.76 19.85
C LYS A 99 3.10 7.22 18.82
N VAL A 100 2.49 6.24 18.15
CA VAL A 100 1.54 6.49 17.07
C VAL A 100 0.18 6.89 17.65
N ILE A 101 -0.46 7.91 17.07
CA ILE A 101 -1.80 8.35 17.46
C ILE A 101 -2.85 7.42 16.84
N ASN A 102 -3.62 6.74 17.69
CA ASN A 102 -4.71 5.85 17.30
C ASN A 102 -6.01 6.61 16.98
N CYS A 103 -7.10 5.84 16.75
CA CYS A 103 -8.40 6.39 16.40
C CYS A 103 -9.08 7.17 17.52
N ASP A 104 -8.75 6.87 18.78
CA ASP A 104 -9.29 7.55 19.95
C ASP A 104 -8.47 8.81 20.33
N GLY A 105 -7.49 9.16 19.51
CA GLY A 105 -6.57 10.27 19.78
C GLY A 105 -5.53 9.96 20.85
N GLN A 106 -5.47 8.72 21.33
CA GLN A 106 -4.45 8.29 22.29
C GLN A 106 -3.20 7.80 21.56
N THR A 107 -2.07 7.78 22.26
CA THR A 107 -0.83 7.23 21.70
C THR A 107 -0.68 5.76 22.05
N GLN A 108 -0.20 5.00 21.07
CA GLN A 108 0.13 3.59 21.20
C GLN A 108 1.57 3.35 20.75
N ASP A 109 2.30 2.55 21.51
CA ASP A 109 3.67 2.19 21.18
C ASP A 109 3.69 1.20 20.00
N VAL A 110 4.36 1.60 18.93
CA VAL A 110 4.61 0.78 17.74
C VAL A 110 6.10 0.59 17.56
N VAL A 111 6.53 -0.66 17.52
CA VAL A 111 7.95 -0.98 17.33
C VAL A 111 8.31 -0.92 15.87
N SER A 112 9.23 -0.04 15.50
CA SER A 112 9.93 -0.09 14.23
C SER A 112 11.28 -0.79 14.44
N SER A 113 11.49 -1.90 13.72
CA SER A 113 12.68 -2.72 13.89
C SER A 113 12.97 -3.58 12.67
N ASN A 114 14.24 -3.72 12.34
CA ASN A 114 14.71 -4.53 11.21
C ASN A 114 15.05 -5.98 11.60
N ASN A 115 14.79 -6.40 12.85
CA ASN A 115 15.09 -7.75 13.35
C ASN A 115 13.89 -8.71 13.34
N GLY A 116 12.81 -8.36 12.64
CA GLY A 116 11.59 -9.17 12.54
C GLY A 116 10.56 -8.94 13.66
N ASN A 117 10.89 -8.17 14.70
CA ASN A 117 9.99 -7.89 15.84
C ASN A 117 9.31 -6.52 15.71
N GLY A 118 8.84 -6.15 14.51
CA GLY A 118 8.21 -4.87 14.27
C GLY A 118 8.19 -4.48 12.79
N ILE A 119 7.84 -3.23 12.53
CA ILE A 119 7.79 -2.69 11.18
C ILE A 119 9.20 -2.30 10.74
N GLY A 120 9.80 -3.09 9.87
CA GLY A 120 11.13 -2.84 9.31
C GLY A 120 11.12 -1.91 8.10
N ASN A 121 12.30 -1.36 7.79
CA ASN A 121 12.53 -0.68 6.53
C ASN A 121 13.06 -1.67 5.47
N PHE A 122 12.91 -1.31 4.20
CA PHE A 122 13.49 -2.08 3.09
C PHE A 122 15.02 -2.19 3.27
N GLU A 123 15.58 -3.34 2.91
CA GLU A 123 17.02 -3.67 3.04
C GLU A 123 17.60 -3.40 4.44
N ALA A 124 16.79 -3.56 5.49
CA ALA A 124 17.17 -3.31 6.88
C ALA A 124 17.77 -1.90 7.12
N ASN A 125 17.36 -0.90 6.35
CA ASN A 125 17.80 0.48 6.53
C ASN A 125 17.50 0.94 7.99
N PRO A 126 18.51 1.45 8.75
CA PRO A 126 18.30 1.85 10.15
C PRO A 126 17.42 3.11 10.29
N GLY A 127 17.02 3.71 9.18
CA GLY A 127 16.35 4.99 9.17
C GLY A 127 17.28 6.14 9.52
N TYR A 128 16.77 7.35 9.41
CA TYR A 128 17.54 8.58 9.65
C TYR A 128 16.63 9.72 10.12
N SER A 129 17.21 10.76 10.70
CA SER A 129 16.50 12.02 10.92
C SER A 129 16.52 12.82 9.62
N GLY A 130 15.34 13.16 9.11
CA GLY A 130 15.22 13.81 7.82
C GLY A 130 13.84 14.41 7.58
N THR A 131 13.63 14.98 6.41
CA THR A 131 12.37 15.60 6.04
C THR A 131 11.34 14.56 5.58
N VAL A 132 10.05 14.89 5.71
CA VAL A 132 8.96 14.10 5.15
C VAL A 132 9.13 13.89 3.64
N TYR A 133 9.66 14.89 2.92
CA TYR A 133 10.03 14.74 1.52
C TYR A 133 11.01 13.58 1.30
N ASN A 134 12.08 13.51 2.09
CA ASN A 134 13.06 12.43 1.99
C ASN A 134 12.46 11.07 2.37
N PHE A 135 11.62 11.00 3.40
CA PHE A 135 10.93 9.76 3.79
C PHE A 135 10.01 9.26 2.68
N THR A 136 9.33 10.17 1.99
CA THR A 136 8.45 9.83 0.86
C THR A 136 9.27 9.30 -0.33
N ARG A 137 10.36 10.00 -0.70
CA ARG A 137 11.26 9.58 -1.77
C ARG A 137 11.84 8.19 -1.53
N ASP A 138 12.27 7.91 -0.31
CA ASP A 138 12.94 6.66 0.05
C ASP A 138 11.95 5.59 0.55
N SER A 139 10.65 5.90 0.57
CA SER A 139 9.59 5.01 1.08
C SER A 139 9.89 4.47 2.48
N LEU A 140 10.46 5.30 3.36
CA LEU A 140 10.98 4.92 4.67
C LEU A 140 9.85 4.62 5.65
N ASN A 141 9.61 3.35 6.00
CA ASN A 141 8.51 2.94 6.90
C ASN A 141 8.62 3.62 8.28
N SER A 142 9.81 3.62 8.87
CA SER A 142 10.05 4.27 10.17
C SER A 142 9.86 5.80 10.13
N GLY A 143 10.04 6.41 8.96
CA GLY A 143 9.74 7.82 8.72
C GLY A 143 8.24 8.10 8.71
N PHE A 144 7.44 7.25 8.08
CA PHE A 144 5.98 7.35 8.10
C PHE A 144 5.39 7.06 9.48
N LEU A 145 6.00 6.16 10.26
CA LEU A 145 5.66 6.00 11.68
C LEU A 145 5.96 7.26 12.50
N ALA A 146 7.05 7.98 12.18
CA ALA A 146 7.34 9.27 12.83
C ALA A 146 6.33 10.36 12.45
N MET A 147 5.75 10.32 11.25
CA MET A 147 4.61 11.19 10.90
C MET A 147 3.37 10.82 11.73
N ALA A 148 3.12 9.53 11.93
CA ALA A 148 1.98 9.03 12.71
C ALA A 148 2.09 9.36 14.22
N GLU A 149 3.22 9.85 14.70
CA GLU A 149 3.35 10.46 16.04
C GLU A 149 2.68 11.85 16.12
N LYS A 150 2.35 12.49 14.97
CA LYS A 150 1.72 13.82 14.89
C LYS A 150 0.32 13.79 14.28
N ILE A 151 0.07 12.87 13.35
CA ILE A 151 -1.21 12.71 12.67
C ILE A 151 -1.80 11.33 12.98
N SER A 152 -3.10 11.25 13.21
CA SER A 152 -3.78 9.98 13.50
C SER A 152 -3.78 9.06 12.29
N VAL A 153 -3.59 7.77 12.51
CA VAL A 153 -3.78 6.73 11.47
C VAL A 153 -5.22 6.70 10.97
N CYS A 154 -6.20 7.03 11.82
CA CYS A 154 -7.60 7.09 11.40
C CYS A 154 -7.90 8.27 10.50
N SER A 155 -7.29 9.44 10.71
CA SER A 155 -7.43 10.55 9.76
C SER A 155 -6.80 10.22 8.40
N THR A 156 -5.71 9.43 8.37
CA THR A 156 -5.15 8.91 7.12
C THR A 156 -6.15 8.00 6.39
N ASN A 157 -6.85 7.12 7.11
CA ASN A 157 -7.89 6.27 6.49
C ASN A 157 -9.08 7.06 6.01
N GLN A 158 -9.48 8.11 6.74
CA GLN A 158 -10.55 9.01 6.29
C GLN A 158 -10.17 9.70 4.97
N VAL A 159 -8.91 10.11 4.82
CA VAL A 159 -8.40 10.64 3.54
C VAL A 159 -8.50 9.59 2.44
N ALA A 160 -8.03 8.37 2.70
CA ALA A 160 -8.12 7.28 1.74
C ALA A 160 -9.57 7.00 1.32
N MET A 161 -10.51 6.97 2.27
CA MET A 161 -11.95 6.80 1.99
C MET A 161 -12.53 7.95 1.15
N LYS A 162 -12.18 9.20 1.47
CA LYS A 162 -12.58 10.37 0.66
C LYS A 162 -12.08 10.27 -0.79
N MET A 163 -10.93 9.63 -0.99
CA MET A 163 -10.33 9.37 -2.30
C MET A 163 -10.89 8.09 -2.96
N GLY A 164 -11.90 7.44 -2.37
CA GLY A 164 -12.59 6.29 -2.95
C GLY A 164 -11.94 4.93 -2.68
N VAL A 165 -10.97 4.87 -1.77
CA VAL A 165 -10.36 3.58 -1.36
C VAL A 165 -11.36 2.78 -0.53
N MET A 166 -11.47 1.51 -0.85
CA MET A 166 -12.29 0.52 -0.16
C MET A 166 -11.45 -0.72 0.12
N THR A 167 -11.94 -1.57 0.99
CA THR A 167 -11.38 -2.92 1.20
C THR A 167 -11.51 -3.77 -0.06
N GLY A 168 -10.81 -4.90 -0.11
CA GLY A 168 -10.87 -5.83 -1.26
C GLY A 168 -12.26 -6.39 -1.53
N ASP A 169 -13.10 -6.49 -0.50
CA ASP A 169 -14.51 -6.92 -0.62
C ASP A 169 -15.47 -5.75 -0.93
N GLY A 170 -14.95 -4.54 -1.09
CA GLY A 170 -15.73 -3.35 -1.48
C GLY A 170 -16.46 -2.66 -0.32
N THR A 171 -16.19 -3.04 0.93
CA THR A 171 -16.69 -2.32 2.08
C THR A 171 -15.84 -1.07 2.37
N PRO A 172 -16.37 -0.05 3.04
CA PRO A 172 -15.56 1.07 3.52
C PRO A 172 -14.42 0.60 4.44
N LEU A 173 -13.31 1.32 4.46
CA LEU A 173 -12.24 1.07 5.42
C LEU A 173 -12.78 1.25 6.84
N ASP A 174 -12.48 0.31 7.73
CA ASP A 174 -12.81 0.47 9.15
C ASP A 174 -11.88 1.52 9.77
N THR A 175 -12.47 2.53 10.43
CA THR A 175 -11.74 3.58 11.15
C THR A 175 -11.69 3.32 12.66
N THR A 176 -12.28 2.23 13.14
CA THR A 176 -12.38 1.93 14.57
C THR A 176 -11.41 0.85 15.05
N ASN A 177 -11.08 -0.10 14.19
CA ASN A 177 -10.25 -1.28 14.53
C ASN A 177 -9.02 -1.41 13.65
N PHE A 178 -8.33 -0.32 13.38
CA PHE A 178 -7.24 -0.37 12.43
C PHE A 178 -6.00 -1.04 12.99
N GLY A 179 -5.72 -2.25 12.50
CA GLY A 179 -4.37 -2.78 12.51
C GLY A 179 -3.47 -1.93 11.60
N TYR A 180 -2.27 -1.63 12.05
CA TYR A 180 -1.32 -0.73 11.39
C TYR A 180 -1.04 -1.14 9.94
N ASN A 181 -1.74 -0.56 8.98
CA ASN A 181 -1.34 -0.54 7.59
C ASN A 181 -0.51 0.74 7.37
N VAL A 182 0.78 0.63 7.56
CA VAL A 182 1.75 1.67 7.25
C VAL A 182 2.32 1.42 5.87
#